data_0b3eb1e32c089eea8b26d3e9200d60b1
#
_entry.id   0b3eb1e32c089eea8b26d3e9200d60b1
#
_cell.length_a   1.000
_cell.length_b   1.000
_cell.length_c   1.000
_cell.angle_alpha   90.00
_cell.angle_beta   90.00
_cell.angle_gamma   90.00
#
_symmetry.space_group_name_H-M   'P 1'
#
loop_
_entity.id
_entity.type
_entity.pdbx_description
1 polymer ?
#
loop_
_entity_poly.entity_id
_entity_poly.type
_entity_poly.pdbx_seq_one_letter_code
_entity_poly.pdbx_strand_id
1 'polypeptide(L)'
;ALMLNKLRRCRGIYYTVFYLPSILGSSVALAVLWKYVFKKDGLLNLLLGAAGISGPNWLGNPDLVLYVMMLLPLWQMGAPMVLFLAALKNVPADITEAAKIDGARPLQVFKNITLPMISPIIFFNMIMQTIEIIQIFTPAYLITKGGPVKQTYLYSLYLYDTAFRDMKI
;
A
#
# COMPACT_ATOMS: atom_id res chain seq x y z
N ALA A 1 -3.59 4.39 -10.67
CA ALA A 1 -4.80 4.35 -11.49
C ALA A 1 -4.79 5.41 -12.62
N LEU A 2 -4.61 6.71 -12.35
CA LEU A 2 -4.63 7.78 -13.37
C LEU A 2 -3.59 7.57 -14.49
N MET A 3 -2.35 7.23 -14.14
CA MET A 3 -1.30 6.96 -15.14
C MET A 3 -1.66 5.73 -15.98
N LEU A 4 -2.12 4.65 -15.35
CA LEU A 4 -2.50 3.40 -16.02
C LEU A 4 -3.71 3.57 -16.93
N ASN A 5 -4.64 4.49 -16.60
CA ASN A 5 -5.79 4.79 -17.46
C ASN A 5 -5.37 5.41 -18.81
N LYS A 6 -4.25 6.14 -18.85
CA LYS A 6 -3.71 6.76 -20.08
C LYS A 6 -2.83 5.82 -20.92
N LEU A 7 -2.32 4.73 -20.35
CA LEU A 7 -1.45 3.80 -21.06
C LEU A 7 -2.25 2.95 -22.05
N ARG A 8 -1.88 3.00 -23.33
CA ARG A 8 -2.46 2.17 -24.41
C ARG A 8 -1.67 0.89 -24.70
N ARG A 9 -0.33 0.93 -24.61
CA ARG A 9 0.58 -0.21 -24.86
C ARG A 9 0.98 -0.89 -23.54
N CYS A 10 1.11 -2.22 -23.56
CA CYS A 10 1.58 -3.06 -22.44
C CYS A 10 0.72 -2.96 -21.16
N ARG A 11 -0.55 -2.57 -21.29
CA ARG A 11 -1.48 -2.36 -20.17
C ARG A 11 -1.59 -3.60 -19.28
N GLY A 12 -1.65 -4.80 -19.89
CA GLY A 12 -1.72 -6.07 -19.15
C GLY A 12 -0.52 -6.31 -18.23
N ILE A 13 0.69 -6.01 -18.70
CA ILE A 13 1.92 -6.21 -17.90
C ILE A 13 1.90 -5.32 -16.65
N TYR A 14 1.53 -4.04 -16.80
CA TYR A 14 1.42 -3.13 -15.66
C TYR A 14 0.35 -3.58 -14.66
N TYR A 15 -0.81 -4.05 -15.15
CA TYR A 15 -1.84 -4.61 -14.27
C TYR A 15 -1.31 -5.81 -13.49
N THR A 16 -0.65 -6.75 -14.15
CA THR A 16 -0.10 -7.92 -13.50
C THR A 16 0.93 -7.55 -12.44
N VAL A 17 1.88 -6.67 -12.77
CA VAL A 17 2.94 -6.26 -11.84
C VAL A 17 2.38 -5.59 -10.58
N PHE A 18 1.37 -4.71 -10.72
CA PHE A 18 0.78 -4.02 -9.57
C PHE A 18 -0.27 -4.84 -8.83
N TYR A 19 -0.98 -5.75 -9.51
CA TYR A 19 -2.05 -6.54 -8.92
C TYR A 19 -1.57 -7.87 -8.32
N LEU A 20 -0.54 -8.49 -8.90
CA LEU A 20 0.00 -9.76 -8.41
C LEU A 20 0.35 -9.73 -6.91
N PRO A 21 1.03 -8.69 -6.38
CA PRO A 21 1.33 -8.63 -4.95
C PRO A 21 0.08 -8.62 -4.06
N SER A 22 -1.00 -7.97 -4.49
CA SER A 22 -2.23 -7.88 -3.72
C SER A 22 -3.00 -9.21 -3.63
N ILE A 23 -2.79 -10.13 -4.58
CA ILE A 23 -3.38 -11.48 -4.54
C ILE A 23 -2.74 -12.32 -3.42
N LEU A 24 -1.46 -12.10 -3.12
CA LEU A 24 -0.76 -12.82 -2.04
C LEU A 24 -1.32 -12.48 -0.65
N GLY A 25 -2.05 -11.36 -0.53
CA GLY A 25 -2.70 -10.93 0.70
C GLY A 25 -1.74 -10.72 1.87
N SER A 26 -2.30 -10.53 3.06
CA SER A 26 -1.54 -10.42 4.32
C SER A 26 -1.18 -11.79 4.88
N SER A 27 -0.57 -12.66 4.07
CA SER A 27 -0.23 -14.02 4.48
C SER A 27 0.98 -14.06 5.42
N VAL A 28 1.01 -15.08 6.28
CA VAL A 28 2.17 -15.39 7.14
C VAL A 28 3.45 -15.56 6.30
N ALA A 29 3.33 -16.26 5.16
CA ALA A 29 4.46 -16.49 4.27
C ALA A 29 5.06 -15.18 3.75
N LEU A 30 4.21 -14.20 3.40
CA LEU A 30 4.67 -12.90 2.95
C LEU A 30 5.37 -12.12 4.08
N ALA A 31 4.84 -12.15 5.28
CA ALA A 31 5.48 -11.51 6.43
C ALA A 31 6.86 -12.10 6.72
N VAL A 32 7.00 -13.42 6.64
CA VAL A 32 8.29 -14.12 6.81
C VAL A 32 9.26 -13.75 5.69
N LEU A 33 8.80 -13.74 4.43
CA LEU A 33 9.61 -13.33 3.29
C LEU A 33 10.08 -11.87 3.45
N TRP A 34 9.17 -10.98 3.84
CA TRP A 34 9.51 -9.56 4.08
C TRP A 34 10.57 -9.40 5.15
N LYS A 35 10.40 -10.11 6.28
CA LYS A 35 11.40 -10.16 7.35
C LYS A 35 12.76 -10.63 6.84
N TYR A 36 12.78 -11.67 5.98
CA TYR A 36 14.03 -12.20 5.41
C TYR A 36 14.71 -11.20 4.47
N VAL A 37 13.93 -10.48 3.65
CA VAL A 37 14.47 -9.46 2.72
C VAL A 37 15.13 -8.30 3.48
N PHE A 38 14.49 -7.81 4.55
CA PHE A 38 14.92 -6.62 5.29
C PHE A 38 15.73 -6.90 6.57
N LYS A 39 16.04 -8.16 6.85
CA LYS A 39 16.97 -8.51 7.94
C LYS A 39 18.36 -7.93 7.68
N LYS A 40 19.17 -7.72 8.75
CA LYS A 40 20.54 -7.19 8.65
C LYS A 40 21.41 -7.97 7.65
N ASP A 41 21.31 -9.31 7.67
CA ASP A 41 22.00 -10.22 6.74
C ASP A 41 21.03 -10.70 5.64
N GLY A 42 20.03 -9.88 5.28
CA GLY A 42 18.99 -10.22 4.34
C GLY A 42 19.34 -9.91 2.89
N LEU A 43 18.44 -10.32 1.99
CA LEU A 43 18.63 -10.20 0.55
C LEU A 43 18.95 -8.77 0.11
N LEU A 44 18.31 -7.77 0.71
CA LEU A 44 18.52 -6.37 0.34
C LEU A 44 19.97 -5.92 0.67
N ASN A 45 20.48 -6.28 1.85
CA ASN A 45 21.84 -5.93 2.24
C ASN A 45 22.89 -6.73 1.48
N LEU A 46 22.61 -7.96 1.06
CA LEU A 46 23.46 -8.73 0.15
C LEU A 46 23.59 -8.04 -1.21
N LEU A 47 22.48 -7.55 -1.77
CA LEU A 47 22.48 -6.81 -3.04
C LEU A 47 23.22 -5.46 -2.92
N LEU A 48 23.01 -4.74 -1.83
CA LEU A 48 23.73 -3.49 -1.55
C LEU A 48 25.23 -3.74 -1.36
N GLY A 49 25.60 -4.81 -0.65
CA GLY A 49 26.98 -5.22 -0.47
C GLY A 49 27.69 -5.58 -1.77
N ALA A 50 26.99 -6.22 -2.71
CA ALA A 50 27.51 -6.48 -4.06
C ALA A 50 27.78 -5.19 -4.86
N ALA A 51 27.04 -4.11 -4.55
CA ALA A 51 27.26 -2.78 -5.10
C ALA A 51 28.28 -1.93 -4.28
N GLY A 52 28.93 -2.51 -3.27
CA GLY A 52 29.91 -1.82 -2.40
C GLY A 52 29.27 -0.89 -1.35
N ILE A 53 27.98 -1.01 -1.10
CA ILE A 53 27.24 -0.18 -0.15
C ILE A 53 26.92 -0.99 1.09
N SER A 54 27.33 -0.51 2.28
CA SER A 54 26.94 -1.11 3.55
C SER A 54 25.51 -0.71 3.90
N GLY A 55 24.58 -1.65 3.84
CA GLY A 55 23.18 -1.40 4.19
C GLY A 55 22.98 -1.34 5.71
N PRO A 56 22.00 -0.52 6.19
CA PRO A 56 21.70 -0.39 7.60
C PRO A 56 20.94 -1.62 8.14
N ASN A 57 20.74 -1.66 9.45
CA ASN A 57 19.80 -2.61 10.05
C ASN A 57 18.35 -2.10 9.91
N TRP A 58 17.68 -2.46 8.84
CA TRP A 58 16.37 -1.96 8.45
C TRP A 58 15.27 -2.18 9.50
N LEU A 59 15.25 -3.37 10.11
CA LEU A 59 14.23 -3.77 11.10
C LEU A 59 14.64 -3.45 12.53
N GLY A 60 15.94 -3.24 12.79
CA GLY A 60 16.46 -2.94 14.12
C GLY A 60 16.66 -1.45 14.37
N ASN A 61 16.57 -0.60 13.35
CA ASN A 61 16.68 0.85 13.50
C ASN A 61 15.28 1.47 13.73
N PRO A 62 15.05 2.17 14.86
CA PRO A 62 13.79 2.82 15.17
C PRO A 62 13.32 3.81 14.10
N ASP A 63 14.24 4.52 13.45
CA ASP A 63 13.92 5.53 12.45
C ASP A 63 13.51 4.92 11.10
N LEU A 64 13.96 3.70 10.81
CA LEU A 64 13.72 3.06 9.50
C LEU A 64 12.59 2.03 9.52
N VAL A 65 12.35 1.39 10.67
CA VAL A 65 11.42 0.26 10.76
C VAL A 65 10.00 0.60 10.31
N LEU A 66 9.50 1.79 10.64
CA LEU A 66 8.17 2.22 10.19
C LEU A 66 8.08 2.35 8.68
N TYR A 67 9.09 2.90 8.02
CA TYR A 67 9.14 3.00 6.56
C TYR A 67 9.15 1.62 5.90
N VAL A 68 9.94 0.69 6.45
CA VAL A 68 9.98 -0.70 5.96
C VAL A 68 8.62 -1.39 6.12
N MET A 69 7.93 -1.15 7.24
CA MET A 69 6.58 -1.68 7.47
C MET A 69 5.55 -1.03 6.54
N MET A 70 5.67 0.26 6.22
CA MET A 70 4.80 0.98 5.28
C MET A 70 4.99 0.54 3.83
N LEU A 71 6.18 0.08 3.45
CA LEU A 71 6.45 -0.44 2.10
C LEU A 71 5.61 -1.69 1.78
N LEU A 72 5.28 -2.51 2.77
CA LEU A 72 4.50 -3.73 2.56
C LEU A 72 3.08 -3.45 2.04
N PRO A 73 2.23 -2.64 2.72
CA PRO A 73 0.93 -2.28 2.20
C PRO A 73 1.01 -1.43 0.93
N LEU A 74 2.05 -0.61 0.77
CA LEU A 74 2.28 0.15 -0.45
C LEU A 74 2.52 -0.78 -1.66
N TRP A 75 3.27 -1.85 -1.46
CA TRP A 75 3.49 -2.87 -2.48
C TRP A 75 2.20 -3.66 -2.79
N GLN A 76 1.30 -3.81 -1.83
CA GLN A 76 0.02 -4.51 -1.97
C GLN A 76 -1.16 -3.62 -2.44
N MET A 77 -0.93 -2.38 -2.85
CA MET A 77 -1.98 -1.43 -3.26
C MET A 77 -2.73 -1.78 -4.58
N GLY A 78 -2.56 -2.99 -5.09
CA GLY A 78 -3.16 -3.43 -6.36
C GLY A 78 -4.67 -3.45 -6.35
N ALA A 79 -5.31 -3.96 -5.29
CA ALA A 79 -6.76 -4.05 -5.19
C ALA A 79 -7.44 -2.65 -5.17
N PRO A 80 -7.05 -1.70 -4.31
CA PRO A 80 -7.52 -0.32 -4.39
C PRO A 80 -7.27 0.32 -5.76
N MET A 81 -6.12 0.05 -6.38
CA MET A 81 -5.79 0.58 -7.70
C MET A 81 -6.80 0.15 -8.77
N VAL A 82 -7.19 -1.13 -8.79
CA VAL A 82 -8.17 -1.66 -9.75
C VAL A 82 -9.54 -1.00 -9.54
N LEU A 83 -9.96 -0.81 -8.28
CA LEU A 83 -11.23 -0.16 -7.95
C LEU A 83 -11.26 1.30 -8.45
N PHE A 84 -10.21 2.06 -8.20
CA PHE A 84 -10.07 3.42 -8.75
C PHE A 84 -10.04 3.46 -10.27
N LEU A 85 -9.45 2.45 -10.90
CA LEU A 85 -9.41 2.38 -12.34
C LEU A 85 -10.79 2.10 -12.94
N ALA A 86 -11.57 1.22 -12.32
CA ALA A 86 -12.96 0.98 -12.69
C ALA A 86 -13.80 2.26 -12.55
N ALA A 87 -13.63 2.96 -11.42
CA ALA A 87 -14.31 4.25 -11.20
C ALA A 87 -13.96 5.29 -12.26
N LEU A 88 -12.68 5.42 -12.63
CA LEU A 88 -12.22 6.35 -13.67
C LEU A 88 -12.78 6.00 -15.07
N LYS A 89 -13.00 4.72 -15.36
CA LYS A 89 -13.61 4.29 -16.63
C LYS A 89 -15.12 4.56 -16.71
N ASN A 90 -15.77 4.64 -15.57
CA ASN A 90 -17.20 4.94 -15.49
C ASN A 90 -17.52 6.43 -15.62
N VAL A 91 -16.51 7.31 -15.67
CA VAL A 91 -16.72 8.73 -15.96
C VAL A 91 -17.09 8.86 -17.44
N PRO A 92 -18.28 9.41 -17.78
CA PRO A 92 -18.74 9.52 -19.17
C PRO A 92 -17.79 10.37 -20.00
N ALA A 93 -17.42 9.85 -21.17
CA ALA A 93 -16.54 10.56 -22.10
C ALA A 93 -17.17 11.87 -22.59
N ASP A 94 -18.47 11.85 -22.84
CA ASP A 94 -19.24 12.98 -23.36
C ASP A 94 -19.11 14.24 -22.50
N ILE A 95 -19.17 14.08 -21.16
CA ILE A 95 -19.02 15.19 -20.22
C ILE A 95 -17.58 15.75 -20.25
N THR A 96 -16.58 14.87 -20.34
CA THR A 96 -15.19 15.29 -20.40
C THR A 96 -14.82 15.90 -21.75
N GLU A 97 -15.47 15.49 -22.84
CA GLU A 97 -15.29 16.04 -24.18
C GLU A 97 -15.98 17.41 -24.32
N ALA A 98 -17.22 17.55 -23.84
CA ALA A 98 -17.91 18.83 -23.78
C ALA A 98 -17.09 19.88 -23.02
N ALA A 99 -16.58 19.55 -21.84
CA ALA A 99 -15.73 20.46 -21.07
C ALA A 99 -14.46 20.88 -21.83
N LYS A 100 -13.87 20.00 -22.65
CA LYS A 100 -12.72 20.37 -23.50
C LYS A 100 -13.09 21.30 -24.63
N ILE A 101 -14.28 21.12 -25.22
CA ILE A 101 -14.83 22.02 -26.25
C ILE A 101 -15.04 23.42 -25.65
N ASP A 102 -15.51 23.49 -24.39
CA ASP A 102 -15.66 24.74 -23.61
C ASP A 102 -14.32 25.35 -23.17
N GLY A 103 -13.18 24.77 -23.58
CA GLY A 103 -11.85 25.31 -23.31
C GLY A 103 -11.30 24.96 -21.93
N ALA A 104 -11.89 24.00 -21.20
CA ALA A 104 -11.40 23.59 -19.90
C ALA A 104 -10.03 22.89 -19.99
N ARG A 105 -9.09 23.34 -19.13
CA ARG A 105 -7.77 22.73 -19.01
C ARG A 105 -7.88 21.33 -18.37
N PRO A 106 -6.94 20.40 -18.64
CA PRO A 106 -7.00 19.03 -18.11
C PRO A 106 -7.11 18.97 -16.58
N LEU A 107 -6.50 19.89 -15.85
CA LEU A 107 -6.59 19.99 -14.42
C LEU A 107 -7.97 20.44 -13.95
N GLN A 108 -8.63 21.32 -14.69
CA GLN A 108 -10.01 21.78 -14.41
C GLN A 108 -10.99 20.63 -14.64
N VAL A 109 -10.87 19.89 -15.73
CA VAL A 109 -11.68 18.67 -16.00
C VAL A 109 -11.48 17.64 -14.86
N PHE A 110 -10.25 17.41 -14.45
CA PHE A 110 -9.97 16.49 -13.36
C PHE A 110 -10.61 16.95 -12.04
N LYS A 111 -10.40 18.20 -11.64
CA LYS A 111 -10.88 18.73 -10.36
C LYS A 111 -12.40 18.90 -10.29
N ASN A 112 -13.01 19.37 -11.38
CA ASN A 112 -14.42 19.77 -11.37
C ASN A 112 -15.37 18.68 -11.91
N ILE A 113 -14.87 17.69 -12.65
CA ILE A 113 -15.67 16.62 -13.22
C ILE A 113 -15.24 15.27 -12.67
N THR A 114 -14.00 14.85 -12.95
CA THR A 114 -13.53 13.50 -12.61
C THR A 114 -13.52 13.27 -11.11
N LEU A 115 -12.93 14.16 -10.34
CA LEU A 115 -12.77 14.01 -8.88
C LEU A 115 -14.11 13.96 -8.14
N PRO A 116 -15.09 14.85 -8.40
CA PRO A 116 -16.41 14.73 -7.80
C PRO A 116 -17.14 13.44 -8.16
N MET A 117 -17.03 12.98 -9.41
CA MET A 117 -17.69 11.74 -9.86
C MET A 117 -17.13 10.49 -9.20
N ILE A 118 -15.82 10.45 -8.91
CA ILE A 118 -15.20 9.32 -8.23
C ILE A 118 -15.13 9.49 -6.70
N SER A 119 -15.63 10.60 -6.15
CA SER A 119 -15.57 10.89 -4.70
C SER A 119 -16.23 9.81 -3.83
N PRO A 120 -17.35 9.16 -4.19
CA PRO A 120 -17.91 8.06 -3.41
C PRO A 120 -16.95 6.88 -3.29
N ILE A 121 -16.20 6.59 -4.36
CA ILE A 121 -15.22 5.51 -4.38
C ILE A 121 -13.98 5.88 -3.53
N ILE A 122 -13.58 7.15 -3.56
CA ILE A 122 -12.50 7.65 -2.68
C ILE A 122 -12.90 7.48 -1.22
N PHE A 123 -14.11 7.90 -0.87
CA PHE A 123 -14.62 7.80 0.50
C PHE A 123 -14.73 6.34 0.96
N PHE A 124 -15.29 5.47 0.12
CA PHE A 124 -15.36 4.03 0.41
C PHE A 124 -13.98 3.42 0.65
N ASN A 125 -13.01 3.68 -0.25
CA ASN A 125 -11.65 3.18 -0.08
C ASN A 125 -10.98 3.72 1.18
N MET A 126 -11.19 4.98 1.51
CA MET A 126 -10.63 5.59 2.72
C MET A 126 -11.13 4.88 3.98
N ILE A 127 -12.42 4.56 4.05
CA ILE A 127 -13.00 3.78 5.16
C ILE A 127 -12.38 2.38 5.20
N MET A 128 -12.38 1.67 4.07
CA MET A 128 -11.87 0.29 4.00
C MET A 128 -10.39 0.21 4.39
N GLN A 129 -9.57 1.12 3.88
CA GLN A 129 -8.14 1.18 4.23
C GLN A 129 -7.91 1.55 5.70
N THR A 130 -8.76 2.41 6.28
CA THR A 130 -8.69 2.74 7.71
C THR A 130 -8.98 1.51 8.57
N ILE A 131 -10.01 0.74 8.23
CA ILE A 131 -10.35 -0.52 8.91
C ILE A 131 -9.19 -1.52 8.80
N GLU A 132 -8.64 -1.69 7.60
CA GLU A 132 -7.53 -2.62 7.34
C GLU A 132 -6.28 -2.25 8.15
N ILE A 133 -5.92 -0.96 8.24
CA ILE A 133 -4.78 -0.47 9.02
C ILE A 133 -4.98 -0.73 10.52
N ILE A 134 -6.18 -0.52 11.06
CA ILE A 134 -6.47 -0.77 12.47
C ILE A 134 -6.37 -2.27 12.80
N GLN A 135 -6.76 -3.14 11.86
CA GLN A 135 -6.75 -4.58 12.02
C GLN A 135 -5.41 -5.25 11.67
N ILE A 136 -4.42 -4.49 11.22
CA ILE A 136 -3.13 -5.04 10.78
C ILE A 136 -2.36 -5.66 11.95
N PHE A 137 -2.35 -6.98 12.04
CA PHE A 137 -1.73 -7.75 13.12
C PHE A 137 -0.53 -8.58 12.64
N THR A 138 -0.76 -9.42 11.64
CA THR A 138 0.22 -10.43 11.19
C THR A 138 1.60 -9.85 10.85
N PRO A 139 1.74 -8.79 10.06
CA PRO A 139 3.05 -8.19 9.79
C PRO A 139 3.71 -7.62 11.05
N ALA A 140 2.96 -6.90 11.89
CA ALA A 140 3.49 -6.31 13.11
C ALA A 140 3.99 -7.37 14.10
N TYR A 141 3.24 -8.47 14.24
CA TYR A 141 3.60 -9.57 15.14
C TYR A 141 4.77 -10.41 14.63
N LEU A 142 4.77 -10.79 13.34
CA LEU A 142 5.77 -11.71 12.79
C LEU A 142 7.09 -11.03 12.41
N ILE A 143 7.05 -9.81 11.89
CA ILE A 143 8.25 -9.12 11.42
C ILE A 143 9.01 -8.51 12.59
N THR A 144 8.34 -7.66 13.38
CA THR A 144 8.98 -6.81 14.39
C THR A 144 8.62 -7.14 15.83
N LYS A 145 7.50 -7.83 16.08
CA LYS A 145 6.94 -8.05 17.41
C LYS A 145 6.74 -6.74 18.21
N GLY A 146 6.40 -5.67 17.51
CA GLY A 146 6.22 -4.35 18.08
C GLY A 146 7.50 -3.53 18.26
N GLY A 147 8.70 -4.10 18.00
CA GLY A 147 10.00 -3.43 18.13
C GLY A 147 10.45 -2.69 16.86
N PRO A 148 11.62 -2.03 16.91
CA PRO A 148 12.36 -1.63 18.11
C PRO A 148 11.66 -0.48 18.87
N VAL A 149 11.92 -0.36 20.15
CA VAL A 149 11.42 0.73 21.02
C VAL A 149 9.90 0.99 20.92
N LYS A 150 9.11 -0.08 20.69
CA LYS A 150 7.64 -0.02 20.46
C LYS A 150 7.20 0.80 19.23
N GLN A 151 8.08 1.11 18.29
CA GLN A 151 7.75 1.89 17.10
C GLN A 151 6.68 1.24 16.20
N THR A 152 6.64 -0.09 16.19
CA THR A 152 5.64 -0.85 15.43
C THR A 152 4.62 -1.55 16.34
N TYR A 153 4.44 -1.06 17.57
CA TYR A 153 3.47 -1.57 18.51
C TYR A 153 2.08 -1.02 18.19
N LEU A 154 1.46 -1.61 17.18
CA LEU A 154 0.16 -1.20 16.65
C LEU A 154 -1.00 -1.59 17.58
N TYR A 155 -2.15 -0.96 17.39
CA TYR A 155 -3.36 -1.19 18.20
C TYR A 155 -3.79 -2.67 18.28
N SER A 156 -3.76 -3.37 17.17
CA SER A 156 -4.08 -4.80 17.09
C SER A 156 -3.12 -5.67 17.94
N LEU A 157 -1.84 -5.30 17.97
CA LEU A 157 -0.83 -5.99 18.79
C LEU A 157 -1.04 -5.69 20.28
N TYR A 158 -1.38 -4.45 20.62
CA TYR A 158 -1.77 -4.06 21.97
C TYR A 158 -2.98 -4.84 22.47
N LEU A 159 -4.03 -4.95 21.65
CA LEU A 159 -5.21 -5.75 21.99
C LEU A 159 -4.87 -7.23 22.24
N TYR A 160 -4.03 -7.80 21.36
CA TYR A 160 -3.58 -9.17 21.51
C TYR A 160 -2.81 -9.40 22.82
N ASP A 161 -1.85 -8.53 23.13
CA ASP A 161 -1.07 -8.65 24.37
C ASP A 161 -1.97 -8.47 25.61
N THR A 162 -2.89 -7.51 25.58
CA THR A 162 -3.81 -7.25 26.70
C THR A 162 -4.75 -8.44 26.94
N ALA A 163 -5.32 -9.01 25.86
CA ALA A 163 -6.29 -10.10 25.99
C ALA A 163 -5.62 -11.45 26.32
N PHE A 164 -4.49 -11.77 25.66
CA PHE A 164 -3.91 -13.12 25.73
C PHE A 164 -2.65 -13.24 26.59
N ARG A 165 -1.90 -12.16 26.77
CA ARG A 165 -0.70 -12.18 27.64
C ARG A 165 -1.00 -11.69 29.04
N ASP A 166 -1.71 -10.55 29.15
CA ASP A 166 -1.99 -9.94 30.44
C ASP A 166 -3.30 -10.44 31.06
N MET A 167 -4.10 -11.24 30.31
CA MET A 167 -5.40 -11.80 30.70
C MET A 167 -6.35 -10.74 31.28
N LYS A 168 -6.27 -9.51 30.79
CA LYS A 168 -7.17 -8.41 31.13
C LYS A 168 -8.25 -8.32 30.06
N ILE A 169 -9.36 -9.03 30.29
CA ILE A 169 -10.53 -9.02 29.40
C ILE A 169 -11.56 -8.02 29.94
#